data_b20f9b90f7075369643865f17dff18f4
#
_entry.id   b20f9b90f7075369643865f17dff18f4
#
_cell.length_a   1.000
_cell.length_b   1.000
_cell.length_c   1.000
_cell.angle_alpha   90.00
_cell.angle_beta   90.00
_cell.angle_gamma   90.00
#
_symmetry.space_group_name_H-M   'P 1'
#
loop_
_entity.id
_entity.type
_entity.pdbx_description
1 polymer ?
#
loop_
_entity_poly.entity_id
_entity_poly.type
_entity_poly.pdbx_seq_one_letter_code
_entity_poly.pdbx_strand_id
1 'polypeptide(L)'
;MQKLSLSFAGNLSSFVPYSRMKKIIALVVILFVSKFCFAQEIAQVQLSGGNTLSSFAILTDYDVLIRISEDGKVLAWGTEVQSTRNSNYYSPQLQPYPGRIDYYGVEADSINRGKVKSIGSSVITYFNSTETDLKKGKIRTIGRLYLDYFDGFDNKTIKGKLRSIGGTNLQYYTSFDDQALVGKLKAVGNTMLTYYSSYDDKLIRGKIKAIGPISYTWYTSLETQYGGGLKSGPFRTSIGGVVYVVQ
;
A
#
# COMPACT_ATOMS: atom_id res chain seq x y z
N MET A 1 -16.63 -83.45 8.30
CA MET A 1 -15.36 -82.78 8.58
C MET A 1 -14.90 -82.06 7.30
N GLN A 2 -15.23 -80.84 7.08
CA GLN A 2 -14.79 -80.01 5.94
C GLN A 2 -13.86 -78.94 6.44
N LYS A 3 -12.60 -78.95 5.96
CA LYS A 3 -11.63 -77.88 6.21
C LYS A 3 -11.89 -76.70 5.25
N LEU A 4 -12.21 -75.55 5.76
CA LEU A 4 -12.17 -74.27 5.02
C LEU A 4 -10.70 -73.81 5.00
N SER A 5 -10.14 -73.66 3.81
CA SER A 5 -8.88 -72.98 3.57
C SER A 5 -9.21 -71.51 3.19
N LEU A 6 -8.83 -70.57 4.03
CA LEU A 6 -8.83 -69.12 3.69
C LEU A 6 -7.56 -68.81 2.91
N SER A 7 -7.74 -68.44 1.65
CA SER A 7 -6.70 -67.85 0.81
C SER A 7 -6.63 -66.33 1.07
N PHE A 8 -5.51 -65.86 1.62
CA PHE A 8 -5.16 -64.48 1.72
C PHE A 8 -4.49 -64.03 0.40
N ALA A 9 -5.22 -63.33 -0.43
CA ALA A 9 -4.70 -62.74 -1.66
C ALA A 9 -4.06 -61.39 -1.37
N GLY A 10 -2.90 -61.26 -1.92
CA GLY A 10 -1.86 -60.29 -1.74
C GLY A 10 -2.20 -58.80 -1.89
N ASN A 11 -1.48 -58.04 -1.07
CA ASN A 11 -1.30 -56.62 -1.22
C ASN A 11 -0.49 -56.31 -2.48
N LEU A 12 -1.13 -55.72 -3.47
CA LEU A 12 -0.43 -55.04 -4.56
C LEU A 12 0.05 -53.69 -4.03
N SER A 13 1.29 -53.64 -3.59
CA SER A 13 2.02 -52.37 -3.44
C SER A 13 2.24 -51.79 -4.84
N SER A 14 1.46 -50.77 -5.21
CA SER A 14 1.65 -50.03 -6.44
C SER A 14 2.95 -49.22 -6.35
N PHE A 15 4.03 -49.79 -6.86
CA PHE A 15 5.29 -49.07 -7.04
C PHE A 15 5.09 -47.95 -8.05
N VAL A 16 5.11 -46.69 -7.59
CA VAL A 16 5.12 -45.51 -8.48
C VAL A 16 6.48 -45.53 -9.20
N PRO A 17 6.51 -45.61 -10.55
CA PRO A 17 7.78 -45.68 -11.28
C PRO A 17 8.62 -44.43 -11.02
N TYR A 18 9.92 -44.59 -10.81
CA TYR A 18 10.91 -43.58 -10.44
C TYR A 18 10.87 -42.31 -11.33
N SER A 19 10.52 -42.47 -12.62
CA SER A 19 10.33 -41.38 -13.56
C SER A 19 9.12 -40.49 -13.22
N ARG A 20 8.03 -41.02 -12.68
CA ARG A 20 6.87 -40.28 -12.22
C ARG A 20 7.16 -39.55 -10.91
N MET A 21 7.95 -40.18 -10.02
CA MET A 21 8.38 -39.57 -8.76
C MET A 21 9.25 -38.33 -8.99
N LYS A 22 10.18 -38.36 -9.96
CA LYS A 22 10.97 -37.17 -10.36
C LYS A 22 10.11 -36.01 -10.89
N LYS A 23 9.08 -36.31 -11.67
CA LYS A 23 8.15 -35.30 -12.20
C LYS A 23 7.30 -34.68 -11.09
N ILE A 24 6.85 -35.47 -10.11
CA ILE A 24 6.09 -34.99 -8.94
C ILE A 24 6.97 -34.09 -8.07
N ILE A 25 8.21 -34.51 -7.80
CA ILE A 25 9.17 -33.70 -7.02
C ILE A 25 9.47 -32.39 -7.74
N ALA A 26 9.71 -32.40 -9.06
CA ALA A 26 9.93 -31.19 -9.84
C ALA A 26 8.71 -30.26 -9.80
N LEU A 27 7.48 -30.78 -9.90
CA LEU A 27 6.24 -30.02 -9.82
C LEU A 27 6.06 -29.39 -8.42
N VAL A 28 6.36 -30.12 -7.36
CA VAL A 28 6.30 -29.63 -5.98
C VAL A 28 7.34 -28.54 -5.75
N VAL A 29 8.56 -28.71 -6.25
CA VAL A 29 9.61 -27.68 -6.16
C VAL A 29 9.20 -26.41 -6.90
N ILE A 30 8.63 -26.52 -8.10
CA ILE A 30 8.11 -25.36 -8.87
C ILE A 30 6.98 -24.67 -8.11
N LEU A 31 6.05 -25.41 -7.49
CA LEU A 31 4.98 -24.85 -6.65
C LEU A 31 5.50 -24.17 -5.38
N PHE A 32 6.58 -24.65 -4.79
CA PHE A 32 7.22 -24.03 -3.63
C PHE A 32 7.97 -22.75 -4.01
N VAL A 33 8.70 -22.72 -5.13
CA VAL A 33 9.46 -21.56 -5.60
C VAL A 33 8.51 -20.41 -6.01
N SER A 34 7.32 -20.70 -6.52
CA SER A 34 6.33 -19.68 -6.89
C SER A 34 5.73 -18.91 -5.70
N LYS A 35 5.91 -19.38 -4.46
CA LYS A 35 5.40 -18.73 -3.24
C LYS A 35 6.34 -17.67 -2.66
N PHE A 36 7.58 -17.56 -3.13
CA PHE A 36 8.58 -16.62 -2.59
C PHE A 36 8.72 -15.33 -3.39
N CYS A 37 7.78 -15.00 -4.23
CA CYS A 37 7.73 -13.65 -4.79
C CYS A 37 7.11 -12.70 -3.75
N PHE A 38 7.92 -12.21 -2.81
CA PHE A 38 7.55 -11.02 -2.03
C PHE A 38 7.51 -9.86 -3.01
N ALA A 39 6.33 -9.59 -3.54
CA ALA A 39 6.09 -8.36 -4.25
C ALA A 39 6.17 -7.24 -3.21
N GLN A 40 7.09 -6.31 -3.36
CA GLN A 40 7.02 -5.04 -2.67
C GLN A 40 5.66 -4.43 -3.06
N GLU A 41 4.86 -4.03 -2.08
CA GLU A 41 3.52 -3.48 -2.30
C GLU A 41 3.32 -2.26 -1.38
N ILE A 42 2.20 -1.58 -1.56
CA ILE A 42 1.78 -0.55 -0.62
C ILE A 42 1.54 -1.20 0.74
N ALA A 43 2.38 -0.87 1.71
CA ALA A 43 2.24 -1.38 3.07
C ALA A 43 1.19 -0.60 3.86
N GLN A 44 1.12 0.74 3.65
CA GLN A 44 0.26 1.60 4.45
C GLN A 44 -0.28 2.78 3.65
N VAL A 45 -1.52 3.17 3.97
CA VAL A 45 -2.17 4.42 3.53
C VAL A 45 -2.55 5.21 4.78
N GLN A 46 -2.08 6.44 4.88
CA GLN A 46 -2.31 7.31 6.03
C GLN A 46 -3.23 8.48 5.67
N LEU A 47 -4.31 8.62 6.43
CA LEU A 47 -5.28 9.71 6.31
C LEU A 47 -5.21 10.61 7.55
N SER A 48 -5.01 11.89 7.36
CA SER A 48 -4.99 12.91 8.43
C SER A 48 -6.35 13.57 8.57
N GLY A 49 -6.79 13.80 9.81
CA GLY A 49 -8.10 14.37 10.12
C GLY A 49 -9.27 13.54 9.60
N GLY A 50 -9.00 12.30 9.17
CA GLY A 50 -9.97 11.44 8.51
C GLY A 50 -10.41 11.92 7.12
N ASN A 51 -9.82 12.97 6.55
CA ASN A 51 -10.27 13.57 5.30
C ASN A 51 -9.18 13.77 4.24
N THR A 52 -7.91 13.83 4.62
CA THR A 52 -6.80 14.14 3.72
C THR A 52 -5.82 12.98 3.66
N LEU A 53 -5.45 12.57 2.44
CA LEU A 53 -4.37 11.62 2.25
C LEU A 53 -3.04 12.26 2.66
N SER A 54 -2.37 11.70 3.68
CA SER A 54 -1.07 12.19 4.14
C SER A 54 0.08 11.52 3.39
N SER A 55 0.02 10.20 3.25
CA SER A 55 1.09 9.45 2.60
C SER A 55 0.66 8.04 2.20
N PHE A 56 1.36 7.49 1.22
CA PHE A 56 1.51 6.06 1.02
C PHE A 56 2.83 5.61 1.64
N ALA A 57 2.88 4.46 2.27
CA ALA A 57 4.11 3.87 2.76
C ALA A 57 4.40 2.54 2.03
N ILE A 58 5.62 2.40 1.58
CA ILE A 58 6.15 1.23 0.89
C ILE A 58 7.11 0.54 1.85
N LEU A 59 6.90 -0.75 2.10
CA LEU A 59 7.81 -1.57 2.88
C LEU A 59 8.91 -2.10 1.98
N THR A 60 10.15 -1.92 2.39
CA THR A 60 11.33 -2.44 1.69
C THR A 60 11.81 -3.76 2.32
N ASP A 61 12.79 -4.41 1.69
CA ASP A 61 13.30 -5.73 2.09
C ASP A 61 13.92 -5.78 3.52
N TYR A 62 14.15 -4.62 4.17
CA TYR A 62 14.75 -4.51 5.51
C TYR A 62 13.80 -3.88 6.53
N ASP A 63 12.51 -4.09 6.41
CA ASP A 63 11.48 -3.51 7.28
C ASP A 63 11.51 -1.98 7.37
N VAL A 64 12.13 -1.32 6.38
CA VAL A 64 12.13 0.13 6.27
C VAL A 64 10.90 0.59 5.51
N LEU A 65 10.09 1.41 6.14
CA LEU A 65 8.99 2.11 5.50
C LEU A 65 9.49 3.38 4.82
N ILE A 66 9.19 3.53 3.54
CA ILE A 66 9.41 4.77 2.78
C ILE A 66 8.04 5.41 2.58
N ARG A 67 7.81 6.56 3.20
CA ARG A 67 6.58 7.36 3.04
C ARG A 67 6.72 8.30 1.86
N ILE A 68 5.74 8.28 0.99
CA ILE A 68 5.67 9.13 -0.20
C ILE A 68 4.34 9.88 -0.24
N SER A 69 4.36 11.07 -0.81
CA SER A 69 3.16 11.88 -1.06
C SER A 69 2.39 11.36 -2.28
N GLU A 70 1.16 11.84 -2.46
CA GLU A 70 0.33 11.51 -3.63
C GLU A 70 0.92 12.01 -4.96
N ASP A 71 1.81 13.00 -4.92
CA ASP A 71 2.53 13.53 -6.08
C ASP A 71 3.93 12.93 -6.27
N GLY A 72 4.28 11.88 -5.51
CA GLY A 72 5.50 11.10 -5.70
C GLY A 72 6.76 11.74 -5.15
N LYS A 73 6.68 12.43 -4.00
CA LYS A 73 7.86 12.92 -3.25
C LYS A 73 8.13 12.01 -2.07
N VAL A 74 9.39 11.78 -1.76
CA VAL A 74 9.78 11.13 -0.50
C VAL A 74 9.53 12.09 0.66
N LEU A 75 8.74 11.69 1.63
CA LEU A 75 8.39 12.47 2.81
C LEU A 75 9.21 12.08 4.04
N ALA A 76 9.35 10.77 4.27
CA ALA A 76 10.06 10.22 5.41
C ALA A 76 10.46 8.77 5.14
N TRP A 77 11.42 8.27 5.89
CA TRP A 77 11.80 6.86 5.90
C TRP A 77 12.29 6.44 7.28
N GLY A 78 12.13 5.17 7.59
CA GLY A 78 12.53 4.61 8.88
C GLY A 78 11.81 3.32 9.20
N THR A 79 12.02 2.81 10.40
CA THR A 79 11.34 1.63 10.92
C THR A 79 10.15 2.04 11.77
N GLU A 80 9.00 1.37 11.60
CA GLU A 80 7.82 1.62 12.41
C GLU A 80 8.00 0.95 13.77
N VAL A 81 7.96 1.75 14.84
CA VAL A 81 7.95 1.22 16.21
C VAL A 81 6.52 1.16 16.67
N GLN A 82 6.04 -0.05 16.91
CA GLN A 82 4.75 -0.24 17.58
C GLN A 82 4.92 0.14 19.06
N SER A 83 4.39 1.29 19.44
CA SER A 83 4.28 1.64 20.85
C SER A 83 3.26 0.71 21.50
N THR A 84 3.72 -0.14 22.42
CA THR A 84 2.86 -1.03 23.22
C THR A 84 1.97 -0.29 24.23
N ARG A 85 2.22 1.01 24.45
CA ARG A 85 1.44 1.88 25.32
C ARG A 85 0.46 2.72 24.50
N ASN A 86 -0.81 2.35 24.47
CA ASN A 86 -1.93 3.04 23.79
C ASN A 86 -1.80 3.12 22.24
N SER A 87 -1.95 2.00 21.59
CA SER A 87 -2.04 1.90 20.12
C SER A 87 -3.17 2.73 19.47
N ASN A 88 -4.04 3.34 20.28
CA ASN A 88 -5.21 4.07 19.80
C ASN A 88 -4.97 5.57 19.54
N TYR A 89 -3.84 6.16 19.95
CA TYR A 89 -3.65 7.62 19.96
C TYR A 89 -2.48 8.14 19.13
N TYR A 90 -1.58 7.30 18.66
CA TYR A 90 -0.38 7.78 17.99
C TYR A 90 -0.24 7.22 16.58
N SER A 91 -0.03 8.15 15.63
CA SER A 91 0.62 7.81 14.37
C SER A 91 1.92 7.12 14.70
N PRO A 92 2.17 5.90 14.18
CA PRO A 92 3.44 5.26 14.42
C PRO A 92 4.54 6.16 13.87
N GLN A 93 5.34 6.72 14.78
CA GLN A 93 6.49 7.51 14.40
C GLN A 93 7.53 6.56 13.78
N LEU A 94 8.10 6.98 12.65
CA LEU A 94 9.23 6.26 12.09
C LEU A 94 10.46 6.59 12.92
N GLN A 95 11.12 5.56 13.46
CA GLN A 95 12.46 5.73 13.99
C GLN A 95 13.44 5.89 12.82
N PRO A 96 14.42 6.80 12.96
CA PRO A 96 15.43 6.98 11.92
C PRO A 96 16.09 5.66 11.55
N TYR A 97 16.21 5.41 10.26
CA TYR A 97 16.93 4.26 9.77
C TYR A 97 18.44 4.41 10.09
N PRO A 98 19.06 3.47 10.82
CA PRO A 98 20.45 3.60 11.25
C PRO A 98 21.45 3.23 10.15
N GLY A 99 20.98 2.72 9.00
CA GLY A 99 21.84 2.28 7.91
C GLY A 99 22.25 3.40 6.97
N ARG A 100 22.97 3.02 5.92
CA ARG A 100 23.49 3.95 4.91
C ARG A 100 22.37 4.53 4.05
N ILE A 101 22.44 5.84 3.80
CA ILE A 101 21.59 6.59 2.90
C ILE A 101 22.50 7.30 1.89
N ASP A 102 22.25 7.08 0.61
CA ASP A 102 22.97 7.77 -0.46
C ASP A 102 22.05 8.80 -1.14
N TYR A 103 22.66 9.85 -1.66
CA TYR A 103 21.99 10.93 -2.38
C TYR A 103 22.55 11.08 -3.79
N TYR A 104 21.75 11.59 -4.71
CA TYR A 104 22.20 11.94 -6.04
C TYR A 104 23.16 13.13 -5.98
N GLY A 105 24.36 12.97 -6.53
CA GLY A 105 25.40 13.99 -6.60
C GLY A 105 25.29 14.89 -7.81
N VAL A 106 26.38 15.60 -8.10
CA VAL A 106 26.47 16.57 -9.21
C VAL A 106 26.43 15.91 -10.59
N GLU A 107 26.75 14.63 -10.67
CA GLU A 107 26.71 13.81 -11.87
C GLU A 107 25.29 13.50 -12.36
N ALA A 108 24.33 13.64 -11.47
CA ALA A 108 22.93 13.37 -11.78
C ALA A 108 22.28 14.52 -12.55
N ASP A 109 21.15 14.20 -13.21
CA ASP A 109 20.27 15.21 -13.80
C ASP A 109 19.94 16.29 -12.75
N SER A 110 20.00 17.57 -13.17
CA SER A 110 19.87 18.73 -12.28
C SER A 110 18.63 18.70 -11.39
N ILE A 111 17.51 18.19 -11.91
CA ILE A 111 16.24 18.07 -11.18
C ILE A 111 16.29 17.00 -10.08
N ASN A 112 17.25 16.07 -10.14
CA ASN A 112 17.36 14.94 -9.22
C ASN A 112 18.48 15.11 -8.19
N ARG A 113 19.37 16.10 -8.34
CA ARG A 113 20.47 16.39 -7.40
C ARG A 113 19.95 16.60 -5.98
N GLY A 114 20.67 16.02 -5.02
CA GLY A 114 20.32 16.12 -3.60
C GLY A 114 19.13 15.25 -3.15
N LYS A 115 18.43 14.58 -4.07
CA LYS A 115 17.38 13.63 -3.70
C LYS A 115 17.97 12.31 -3.20
N VAL A 116 17.20 11.59 -2.39
CA VAL A 116 17.60 10.28 -1.88
C VAL A 116 17.75 9.30 -3.04
N LYS A 117 18.93 8.70 -3.16
CA LYS A 117 19.28 7.70 -4.18
C LYS A 117 19.06 6.28 -3.69
N SER A 118 19.42 6.00 -2.43
CA SER A 118 19.16 4.71 -1.82
C SER A 118 18.96 4.82 -0.32
N ILE A 119 18.19 3.89 0.22
CA ILE A 119 18.01 3.67 1.66
C ILE A 119 18.32 2.21 1.89
N GLY A 120 19.48 1.92 2.48
CA GLY A 120 20.04 0.56 2.51
C GLY A 120 20.21 0.02 1.10
N SER A 121 19.64 -1.15 0.80
CA SER A 121 19.67 -1.77 -0.53
C SER A 121 18.59 -1.26 -1.48
N SER A 122 17.61 -0.53 -0.98
CA SER A 122 16.47 -0.05 -1.79
C SER A 122 16.86 1.20 -2.57
N VAL A 123 17.06 1.05 -3.88
CA VAL A 123 17.39 2.15 -4.79
C VAL A 123 16.11 2.90 -5.18
N ILE A 124 16.17 4.23 -5.14
CA ILE A 124 15.09 5.12 -5.58
C ILE A 124 15.56 5.82 -6.86
N THR A 125 14.79 5.72 -7.93
CA THR A 125 15.04 6.44 -9.17
C THR A 125 13.93 7.47 -9.41
N TYR A 126 14.28 8.50 -10.18
CA TYR A 126 13.37 9.61 -10.49
C TYR A 126 13.28 9.81 -12.00
N PHE A 127 12.18 10.38 -12.44
CA PHE A 127 12.05 10.86 -13.81
C PHE A 127 12.99 12.06 -14.05
N ASN A 128 13.62 12.10 -15.21
CA ASN A 128 14.59 13.12 -15.59
C ASN A 128 13.93 14.40 -16.11
N SER A 129 14.74 15.42 -16.36
CA SER A 129 14.33 16.72 -16.92
C SER A 129 13.73 16.62 -18.34
N THR A 130 14.02 15.54 -19.08
CA THR A 130 13.48 15.27 -20.43
C THR A 130 12.05 14.75 -20.46
N GLU A 131 11.52 14.36 -19.30
CA GLU A 131 10.14 13.89 -19.15
C GLU A 131 9.13 15.04 -19.17
N THR A 132 7.85 14.69 -19.21
CA THR A 132 6.75 15.68 -19.14
C THR A 132 6.79 16.44 -17.81
N ASP A 133 6.32 17.69 -17.81
CA ASP A 133 6.31 18.55 -16.60
C ASP A 133 5.59 17.89 -15.41
N LEU A 134 4.59 17.06 -15.68
CA LEU A 134 3.86 16.33 -14.65
C LEU A 134 4.64 15.18 -14.01
N LYS A 135 5.67 14.66 -14.69
CA LYS A 135 6.49 13.53 -14.20
C LYS A 135 7.90 13.97 -13.75
N LYS A 136 8.43 15.07 -14.29
CA LYS A 136 9.80 15.55 -13.96
C LYS A 136 10.09 15.53 -12.46
N GLY A 137 11.19 14.88 -12.10
CA GLY A 137 11.68 14.84 -10.73
C GLY A 137 10.84 14.06 -9.74
N LYS A 138 9.76 13.41 -10.17
CA LYS A 138 9.00 12.49 -9.33
C LYS A 138 9.67 11.12 -9.25
N ILE A 139 9.32 10.36 -8.23
CA ILE A 139 9.83 8.99 -8.08
C ILE A 139 9.37 8.14 -9.27
N ARG A 140 10.31 7.48 -9.92
CA ARG A 140 10.05 6.49 -10.98
C ARG A 140 10.00 5.08 -10.43
N THR A 141 10.96 4.70 -9.56
CA THR A 141 10.98 3.40 -8.92
C THR A 141 11.43 3.48 -7.47
N ILE A 142 10.96 2.58 -6.64
CA ILE A 142 11.48 2.28 -5.30
C ILE A 142 11.76 0.79 -5.28
N GLY A 143 13.06 0.40 -5.27
CA GLY A 143 13.45 -0.97 -5.46
C GLY A 143 12.91 -1.53 -6.78
N ARG A 144 12.05 -2.54 -6.71
CA ARG A 144 11.41 -3.17 -7.86
C ARG A 144 10.05 -2.56 -8.24
N LEU A 145 9.50 -1.67 -7.40
CA LEU A 145 8.20 -1.04 -7.66
C LEU A 145 8.36 0.11 -8.65
N TYR A 146 7.62 0.06 -9.73
CA TYR A 146 7.45 1.18 -10.64
C TYR A 146 6.24 2.02 -10.19
N LEU A 147 6.38 3.34 -10.23
CA LEU A 147 5.34 4.31 -9.92
C LEU A 147 4.90 5.01 -11.20
N ASP A 148 3.60 5.00 -11.47
CA ASP A 148 3.03 5.75 -12.58
C ASP A 148 2.11 6.87 -12.07
N TYR A 149 1.90 7.88 -12.94
CA TYR A 149 1.19 9.11 -12.60
C TYR A 149 0.15 9.43 -13.65
N PHE A 150 -0.96 10.04 -13.23
CA PHE A 150 -1.94 10.61 -14.15
C PHE A 150 -1.30 11.72 -14.98
N ASP A 151 -1.60 11.71 -16.27
CA ASP A 151 -0.96 12.60 -17.25
C ASP A 151 -1.79 13.86 -17.57
N GLY A 152 -1.36 14.59 -18.61
CA GLY A 152 -1.99 15.83 -19.04
C GLY A 152 -3.40 15.68 -19.62
N PHE A 153 -3.78 14.48 -20.07
CA PHE A 153 -5.09 14.18 -20.65
C PHE A 153 -6.12 13.77 -19.59
N ASP A 154 -5.66 13.42 -18.38
CA ASP A 154 -6.54 13.05 -17.28
C ASP A 154 -7.29 14.27 -16.71
N ASN A 155 -8.28 14.02 -15.84
CA ASN A 155 -9.03 15.08 -15.19
C ASN A 155 -8.10 16.01 -14.39
N LYS A 156 -8.33 17.31 -14.49
CA LYS A 156 -7.47 18.36 -13.89
C LYS A 156 -7.19 18.20 -12.40
N THR A 157 -8.12 17.58 -11.65
CA THR A 157 -8.00 17.41 -10.19
C THR A 157 -7.08 16.27 -9.77
N ILE A 158 -6.75 15.38 -10.72
CA ILE A 158 -5.92 14.20 -10.46
C ILE A 158 -4.60 14.21 -11.24
N LYS A 159 -4.40 15.16 -12.17
CA LYS A 159 -3.16 15.31 -12.93
C LYS A 159 -1.94 15.33 -12.02
N GLY A 160 -0.96 14.50 -12.36
CA GLY A 160 0.29 14.42 -11.63
C GLY A 160 0.21 13.66 -10.30
N LYS A 161 -0.95 13.17 -9.87
CA LYS A 161 -1.07 12.24 -8.74
C LYS A 161 -0.65 10.84 -9.16
N LEU A 162 -0.27 10.03 -8.19
CA LEU A 162 0.03 8.62 -8.40
C LEU A 162 -1.18 7.88 -8.98
N ARG A 163 -0.97 7.20 -10.13
CA ARG A 163 -1.94 6.32 -10.78
C ARG A 163 -1.79 4.88 -10.31
N SER A 164 -0.54 4.45 -10.12
CA SER A 164 -0.25 3.11 -9.60
C SER A 164 1.08 3.07 -8.84
N ILE A 165 1.17 2.13 -7.93
CA ILE A 165 2.40 1.77 -7.21
C ILE A 165 2.56 0.25 -7.41
N GLY A 166 3.56 -0.15 -8.22
CA GLY A 166 3.68 -1.54 -8.65
C GLY A 166 2.43 -2.03 -9.36
N GLY A 167 1.88 -3.19 -8.91
CA GLY A 167 0.64 -3.77 -9.44
C GLY A 167 -0.66 -3.15 -8.89
N THR A 168 -0.57 -2.23 -7.92
CA THR A 168 -1.74 -1.65 -7.25
C THR A 168 -2.17 -0.35 -7.91
N ASN A 169 -3.37 -0.33 -8.50
CA ASN A 169 -3.96 0.88 -9.07
C ASN A 169 -4.55 1.77 -8.00
N LEU A 170 -4.43 3.08 -8.19
CA LEU A 170 -5.00 4.12 -7.34
C LEU A 170 -6.08 4.87 -8.12
N GLN A 171 -7.20 5.14 -7.48
CA GLN A 171 -8.27 5.95 -8.06
C GLN A 171 -8.58 7.13 -7.14
N TYR A 172 -9.00 8.24 -7.75
CA TYR A 172 -9.38 9.45 -7.03
C TYR A 172 -10.74 9.94 -7.50
N TYR A 173 -11.43 10.65 -6.63
CA TYR A 173 -12.62 11.40 -7.00
C TYR A 173 -12.23 12.58 -7.89
N THR A 174 -13.02 12.80 -8.93
CA THR A 174 -12.74 13.80 -9.97
C THR A 174 -13.62 15.04 -9.82
N SER A 175 -13.48 16.01 -10.71
CA SER A 175 -14.35 17.19 -10.73
C SER A 175 -15.82 16.90 -11.08
N PHE A 176 -16.16 15.67 -11.46
CA PHE A 176 -17.52 15.23 -11.73
C PHE A 176 -18.21 14.62 -10.51
N ASP A 177 -17.45 14.36 -9.45
CA ASP A 177 -17.95 13.81 -8.20
C ASP A 177 -18.43 14.94 -7.24
N ASP A 178 -18.98 14.58 -6.09
CA ASP A 178 -19.39 15.55 -5.06
C ASP A 178 -18.22 16.47 -4.65
N GLN A 179 -18.51 17.77 -4.48
CA GLN A 179 -17.51 18.80 -4.23
C GLN A 179 -16.63 18.52 -2.99
N ALA A 180 -17.20 17.92 -1.93
CA ALA A 180 -16.46 17.56 -0.73
C ALA A 180 -15.48 16.38 -0.97
N LEU A 181 -15.62 15.67 -2.09
CA LEU A 181 -14.85 14.48 -2.41
C LEU A 181 -13.76 14.73 -3.45
N VAL A 182 -13.87 15.81 -4.23
CA VAL A 182 -12.96 16.13 -5.34
C VAL A 182 -11.49 16.01 -4.93
N GLY A 183 -10.74 15.21 -5.68
CA GLY A 183 -9.30 15.00 -5.48
C GLY A 183 -8.93 14.02 -4.36
N LYS A 184 -9.90 13.50 -3.60
CA LYS A 184 -9.65 12.49 -2.55
C LYS A 184 -9.40 11.11 -3.13
N LEU A 185 -8.68 10.28 -2.40
CA LEU A 185 -8.42 8.89 -2.75
C LEU A 185 -9.72 8.09 -2.73
N LYS A 186 -10.07 7.47 -3.86
CA LYS A 186 -11.32 6.71 -4.06
C LYS A 186 -11.13 5.21 -3.90
N ALA A 187 -9.97 4.70 -4.36
CA ALA A 187 -9.66 3.28 -4.20
C ALA A 187 -8.16 3.02 -4.18
N VAL A 188 -7.77 1.96 -3.49
CA VAL A 188 -6.43 1.36 -3.49
C VAL A 188 -6.60 -0.10 -3.89
N GLY A 189 -6.21 -0.45 -5.12
CA GLY A 189 -6.54 -1.75 -5.70
C GLY A 189 -8.04 -2.00 -5.68
N ASN A 190 -8.47 -3.06 -4.99
CA ASN A 190 -9.87 -3.43 -4.86
C ASN A 190 -10.57 -2.82 -3.61
N THR A 191 -9.83 -2.09 -2.78
CA THR A 191 -10.39 -1.49 -1.56
C THR A 191 -10.93 -0.10 -1.86
N MET A 192 -12.24 0.07 -1.74
CA MET A 192 -12.92 1.36 -1.93
C MET A 192 -12.87 2.20 -0.65
N LEU A 193 -12.67 3.52 -0.82
CA LEU A 193 -12.79 4.52 0.23
C LEU A 193 -13.99 5.41 -0.08
N THR A 194 -14.92 5.54 0.84
CA THR A 194 -16.08 6.43 0.74
C THR A 194 -16.02 7.50 1.81
N TYR A 195 -16.60 8.66 1.52
CA TYR A 195 -16.55 9.81 2.39
C TYR A 195 -17.95 10.40 2.57
N TYR A 196 -18.13 11.20 3.61
CA TYR A 196 -19.33 12.00 3.79
C TYR A 196 -19.38 13.10 2.74
N SER A 197 -20.56 13.31 2.16
CA SER A 197 -20.80 14.23 1.04
C SER A 197 -20.89 15.70 1.47
N SER A 198 -21.01 16.59 0.51
CA SER A 198 -21.25 18.02 0.74
C SER A 198 -22.61 18.30 1.42
N TYR A 199 -23.57 17.36 1.35
CA TYR A 199 -24.88 17.45 1.98
C TYR A 199 -24.89 17.03 3.44
N ASP A 200 -23.83 16.36 3.91
CA ASP A 200 -23.69 15.95 5.29
C ASP A 200 -23.33 17.14 6.22
N ASP A 201 -23.36 16.90 7.53
CA ASP A 201 -23.02 17.94 8.52
C ASP A 201 -21.63 18.56 8.27
N LYS A 202 -21.51 19.87 8.50
CA LYS A 202 -20.33 20.68 8.19
C LYS A 202 -19.01 20.17 8.80
N LEU A 203 -19.07 19.53 9.99
CA LEU A 203 -17.88 19.01 10.68
C LEU A 203 -17.42 17.66 10.15
N ILE A 204 -18.29 16.93 9.43
CA ILE A 204 -17.97 15.59 8.92
C ILE A 204 -17.84 15.54 7.40
N ARG A 205 -18.20 16.59 6.66
CA ARG A 205 -18.04 16.65 5.19
C ARG A 205 -16.64 16.29 4.75
N GLY A 206 -16.55 15.39 3.79
CA GLY A 206 -15.28 14.93 3.24
C GLY A 206 -14.46 14.07 4.19
N LYS A 207 -14.95 13.73 5.38
CA LYS A 207 -14.32 12.74 6.25
C LYS A 207 -14.63 11.34 5.77
N ILE A 208 -13.72 10.41 6.05
CA ILE A 208 -13.90 9.01 5.68
C ILE A 208 -15.17 8.44 6.32
N LYS A 209 -16.00 7.79 5.51
CA LYS A 209 -17.23 7.11 5.91
C LYS A 209 -17.05 5.61 5.97
N ALA A 210 -16.27 5.06 5.01
CA ALA A 210 -15.90 3.66 5.05
C ALA A 210 -14.60 3.40 4.28
N ILE A 211 -13.85 2.38 4.69
CA ILE A 211 -12.72 1.79 3.98
C ILE A 211 -13.04 0.30 3.82
N GLY A 212 -13.34 -0.12 2.58
CA GLY A 212 -13.84 -1.46 2.32
C GLY A 212 -15.05 -1.78 3.21
N PRO A 213 -15.01 -2.85 4.02
CA PRO A 213 -16.12 -3.23 4.90
C PRO A 213 -16.16 -2.45 6.23
N ILE A 214 -15.16 -1.63 6.54
CA ILE A 214 -15.04 -0.94 7.82
C ILE A 214 -15.68 0.43 7.75
N SER A 215 -16.65 0.70 8.63
CA SER A 215 -17.35 1.98 8.72
C SER A 215 -16.76 2.90 9.78
N TYR A 216 -16.83 4.20 9.53
CA TYR A 216 -16.36 5.28 10.41
C TYR A 216 -17.50 6.26 10.67
N THR A 217 -17.64 6.70 11.92
CA THR A 217 -18.56 7.77 12.30
C THR A 217 -17.81 8.87 13.03
N TRP A 218 -18.27 10.10 12.89
CA TRP A 218 -17.64 11.29 13.43
C TRP A 218 -18.64 12.10 14.23
N TYR A 219 -18.18 12.85 15.22
CA TYR A 219 -19.02 13.79 15.94
C TYR A 219 -19.47 14.94 15.05
N THR A 220 -20.77 15.20 15.02
CA THR A 220 -21.41 16.24 14.21
C THR A 220 -21.44 17.59 14.92
N SER A 221 -21.92 18.64 14.23
CA SER A 221 -22.08 19.97 14.83
C SER A 221 -23.12 20.00 15.97
N LEU A 222 -23.99 19.03 16.07
CA LEU A 222 -24.91 18.87 17.21
C LEU A 222 -24.19 18.39 18.48
N GLU A 223 -23.01 17.80 18.33
CA GLU A 223 -22.18 17.27 19.41
C GLU A 223 -20.92 18.14 19.57
N THR A 224 -21.12 19.45 19.70
CA THR A 224 -20.10 20.51 19.58
C THR A 224 -18.88 20.34 20.46
N GLN A 225 -19.01 19.73 21.65
CA GLN A 225 -17.91 19.51 22.60
C GLN A 225 -16.79 18.59 22.06
N TYR A 226 -17.06 17.81 21.02
CA TYR A 226 -16.11 16.86 20.45
C TYR A 226 -15.47 17.31 19.12
N GLY A 227 -15.84 18.51 18.63
CA GLY A 227 -15.14 19.21 17.53
C GLY A 227 -15.02 18.43 16.22
N GLY A 228 -15.94 17.50 15.90
CA GLY A 228 -15.85 16.66 14.70
C GLY A 228 -14.79 15.56 14.79
N GLY A 229 -14.37 15.17 15.97
CA GLY A 229 -13.46 14.03 16.20
C GLY A 229 -14.05 12.69 15.78
N LEU A 230 -13.23 11.64 15.73
CA LEU A 230 -13.68 10.28 15.42
C LEU A 230 -14.52 9.74 16.57
N LYS A 231 -15.78 9.33 16.26
CA LYS A 231 -16.74 8.78 17.21
C LYS A 231 -16.67 7.25 17.26
N SER A 232 -16.52 6.60 16.09
CA SER A 232 -16.42 5.15 15.99
C SER A 232 -15.64 4.77 14.73
N GLY A 233 -14.92 3.68 14.81
CA GLY A 233 -14.05 3.14 13.76
C GLY A 233 -12.64 2.94 14.29
N PRO A 234 -11.88 2.00 13.74
CA PRO A 234 -10.50 1.74 14.17
C PRO A 234 -9.55 2.82 13.61
N PHE A 235 -8.61 3.30 14.43
CA PHE A 235 -7.53 4.17 13.95
C PHE A 235 -6.58 3.45 12.98
N ARG A 236 -6.48 2.13 13.08
CA ARG A 236 -5.63 1.29 12.24
C ARG A 236 -6.38 0.01 11.86
N THR A 237 -6.42 -0.31 10.59
CA THR A 237 -7.03 -1.55 10.07
C THR A 237 -6.24 -2.09 8.88
N SER A 238 -6.26 -3.41 8.68
CA SER A 238 -5.61 -4.05 7.53
C SER A 238 -6.68 -4.64 6.61
N ILE A 239 -6.66 -4.26 5.35
CA ILE A 239 -7.60 -4.73 4.32
C ILE A 239 -6.81 -5.00 3.05
N GLY A 240 -6.91 -6.23 2.51
CA GLY A 240 -6.23 -6.61 1.27
C GLY A 240 -4.70 -6.50 1.34
N GLY A 241 -4.10 -6.71 2.51
CA GLY A 241 -2.64 -6.58 2.72
C GLY A 241 -2.17 -5.15 2.98
N VAL A 242 -3.03 -4.15 2.80
CA VAL A 242 -2.71 -2.73 3.05
C VAL A 242 -3.22 -2.30 4.43
N VAL A 243 -2.37 -1.63 5.20
CA VAL A 243 -2.74 -1.03 6.48
C VAL A 243 -3.26 0.39 6.25
N TYR A 244 -4.47 0.68 6.69
CA TYR A 244 -5.07 2.01 6.67
C TYR A 244 -4.98 2.63 8.06
N VAL A 245 -4.45 3.84 8.15
CA VAL A 245 -4.34 4.62 9.39
C VAL A 245 -5.17 5.88 9.23
N VAL A 246 -6.15 6.07 10.12
CA VAL A 246 -7.05 7.22 10.18
C VAL A 246 -6.74 7.99 11.46
N GLN A 247 -6.32 9.25 11.33
CA GLN A 247 -5.89 10.13 12.43
C GLN A 247 -6.73 11.39 12.48
#